data_afdf60061b25b147513183069a57613a
#
_entry.id   afdf60061b25b147513183069a57613a
#
_cell.length_a   1.000
_cell.length_b   1.000
_cell.length_c   1.000
_cell.angle_alpha   90.00
_cell.angle_beta   90.00
_cell.angle_gamma   90.00
#
_symmetry.space_group_name_H-M   'P 1'
#
loop_
_entity.id
_entity.type
_entity.pdbx_description
1 polymer ?
#
loop_
_entity_poly.entity_id
_entity_poly.type
_entity_poly.pdbx_seq_one_letter_code
_entity_poly.pdbx_strand_id
1 'polypeptide(L)'
;SGSLKVGGTDVKDYHIESLRNQVSMVLQKNTLFSGTIAENLRWGNENATDEELRHACKLACADEFIDKFEDGYETYIEQGGSNVSGGQKQRLCIARALLKKPKILILDDSTSAVDMKTDAMIRQAFRNEIPDTTKIIIAQRAASVQDADKIIVMDDGKIVDVGSHDQLMESSVIYREVYESQNSEQ
;
A
#
# COMPACT_ATOMS: atom_id res chain seq x y z
N SER A 1 0.94 4.62 -27.38
CA SER A 1 -0.42 4.37 -27.89
C SER A 1 -1.11 3.40 -26.96
N GLY A 2 -2.41 3.56 -26.76
CA GLY A 2 -3.21 2.73 -25.88
C GLY A 2 -4.34 3.54 -25.23
N SER A 3 -5.23 2.86 -24.53
CA SER A 3 -6.33 3.44 -23.76
C SER A 3 -6.27 2.92 -22.34
N LEU A 4 -6.37 3.82 -21.38
CA LEU A 4 -6.52 3.50 -19.96
C LEU A 4 -7.88 4.02 -19.50
N LYS A 5 -8.70 3.12 -18.95
CA LYS A 5 -10.04 3.47 -18.47
C LYS A 5 -10.16 3.25 -16.97
N VAL A 6 -10.81 4.19 -16.30
CA VAL A 6 -11.20 4.10 -14.90
C VAL A 6 -12.72 4.26 -14.84
N GLY A 7 -13.41 3.31 -14.20
CA GLY A 7 -14.88 3.32 -14.18
C GLY A 7 -15.54 3.37 -15.56
N GLY A 8 -14.90 2.77 -16.58
CA GLY A 8 -15.41 2.75 -17.98
C GLY A 8 -15.07 3.97 -18.82
N THR A 9 -14.57 5.06 -18.22
CA THR A 9 -14.21 6.32 -18.91
C THR A 9 -12.70 6.40 -19.12
N ASP A 10 -12.25 6.83 -20.32
CA ASP A 10 -10.82 7.04 -20.59
C ASP A 10 -10.25 8.12 -19.65
N VAL A 11 -9.05 7.89 -19.10
CA VAL A 11 -8.42 8.83 -18.17
C VAL A 11 -8.18 10.22 -18.76
N LYS A 12 -8.13 10.32 -20.09
CA LYS A 12 -7.98 11.60 -20.80
C LYS A 12 -9.23 12.47 -20.76
N ASP A 13 -10.40 11.83 -20.54
CA ASP A 13 -11.70 12.49 -20.51
C ASP A 13 -12.08 12.97 -19.11
N TYR A 14 -11.26 12.63 -18.10
CA TYR A 14 -11.46 13.11 -16.73
C TYR A 14 -10.87 14.49 -16.51
N HIS A 15 -11.54 15.27 -15.66
CA HIS A 15 -10.88 16.40 -15.02
C HIS A 15 -9.77 15.87 -14.11
N ILE A 16 -8.52 16.33 -14.32
CA ILE A 16 -7.33 15.74 -13.71
C ILE A 16 -7.36 15.73 -12.19
N GLU A 17 -7.87 16.79 -11.56
CA GLU A 17 -7.98 16.89 -10.11
C GLU A 17 -9.01 15.89 -9.56
N SER A 18 -10.14 15.73 -10.26
CA SER A 18 -11.16 14.76 -9.89
C SER A 18 -10.63 13.34 -9.90
N LEU A 19 -9.85 12.99 -10.93
CA LEU A 19 -9.20 11.68 -11.02
C LEU A 19 -8.16 11.49 -9.92
N ARG A 20 -7.26 12.46 -9.75
CA ARG A 20 -6.21 12.43 -8.72
C ARG A 20 -6.77 12.33 -7.30
N ASN A 21 -7.93 12.93 -7.04
CA ASN A 21 -8.58 12.85 -5.74
C ASN A 21 -9.15 11.47 -5.43
N GLN A 22 -9.39 10.63 -6.44
CA GLN A 22 -9.88 9.26 -6.27
C GLN A 22 -8.77 8.22 -6.20
N VAL A 23 -7.53 8.61 -6.48
CA VAL A 23 -6.38 7.69 -6.50
C VAL A 23 -5.38 8.09 -5.43
N SER A 24 -4.92 7.13 -4.64
CA SER A 24 -3.76 7.27 -3.77
C SER A 24 -2.69 6.29 -4.19
N MET A 25 -1.43 6.70 -4.04
CA MET A 25 -0.29 5.87 -4.38
C MET A 25 0.75 5.92 -3.26
N VAL A 26 1.25 4.76 -2.86
CA VAL A 26 2.38 4.61 -1.97
C VAL A 26 3.52 4.02 -2.79
N LEU A 27 4.59 4.78 -2.92
CA LEU A 27 5.75 4.42 -3.74
C LEU A 27 6.73 3.55 -2.95
N GLN A 28 7.60 2.84 -3.65
CA GLN A 28 8.72 2.08 -3.06
C GLN A 28 9.63 2.99 -2.22
N LYS A 29 9.98 4.18 -2.75
CA LYS A 29 10.75 5.20 -2.00
C LYS A 29 9.80 6.15 -1.31
N ASN A 30 9.52 5.87 -0.05
CA ASN A 30 8.64 6.67 0.78
C ASN A 30 9.36 7.88 1.36
N THR A 31 8.68 9.03 1.39
CA THR A 31 9.21 10.27 1.95
C THR A 31 8.26 10.80 3.03
N LEU A 32 8.83 11.10 4.18
CA LEU A 32 8.20 11.89 5.22
C LEU A 32 8.84 13.28 5.25
N PHE A 33 8.07 14.26 5.68
CA PHE A 33 8.51 15.64 5.80
C PHE A 33 8.85 15.95 7.25
N SER A 34 9.68 16.98 7.46
CA SER A 34 9.94 17.52 8.80
C SER A 34 8.63 18.01 9.41
N GLY A 35 8.38 17.64 10.67
CA GLY A 35 7.15 17.95 11.38
C GLY A 35 6.68 16.78 12.21
N THR A 36 5.54 16.89 12.87
CA THR A 36 5.01 15.80 13.69
C THR A 36 4.46 14.64 12.85
N ILE A 37 4.25 13.49 13.46
CA ILE A 37 3.53 12.36 12.82
C ILE A 37 2.15 12.84 12.37
N ALA A 38 1.41 13.56 13.23
CA ALA A 38 0.08 14.07 12.90
C ALA A 38 0.09 14.99 11.66
N GLU A 39 1.06 15.91 11.59
CA GLU A 39 1.25 16.78 10.43
C GLU A 39 1.55 15.97 9.17
N ASN A 40 2.45 14.99 9.24
CA ASN A 40 2.76 14.11 8.12
C ASN A 40 1.55 13.33 7.61
N LEU A 41 0.69 12.87 8.49
CA LEU A 41 -0.54 12.16 8.14
C LEU A 41 -1.54 13.10 7.48
N ARG A 42 -1.70 14.34 7.97
CA ARG A 42 -2.60 15.35 7.42
C ARG A 42 -2.24 15.82 6.01
N TRP A 43 -1.05 15.53 5.51
CA TRP A 43 -0.78 15.65 4.07
C TRP A 43 -1.69 14.77 3.19
N GLY A 44 -2.28 13.71 3.75
CA GLY A 44 -3.30 12.91 3.06
C GLY A 44 -4.68 13.58 3.05
N ASN A 45 -5.02 14.24 4.16
CA ASN A 45 -6.24 15.03 4.32
C ASN A 45 -6.01 16.05 5.44
N GLU A 46 -5.90 17.34 5.09
CA GLU A 46 -5.63 18.43 6.04
C GLU A 46 -6.70 18.59 7.11
N ASN A 47 -7.94 18.23 6.80
CA ASN A 47 -9.08 18.32 7.69
C ASN A 47 -9.35 17.02 8.48
N ALA A 48 -8.45 16.04 8.42
CA ALA A 48 -8.62 14.78 9.14
C ALA A 48 -8.67 14.99 10.65
N THR A 49 -9.68 14.44 11.29
CA THR A 49 -9.80 14.43 12.75
C THR A 49 -8.76 13.48 13.38
N ASP A 50 -8.49 13.64 14.66
CA ASP A 50 -7.57 12.75 15.37
C ASP A 50 -8.07 11.29 15.37
N GLU A 51 -9.38 11.08 15.37
CA GLU A 51 -9.98 9.75 15.24
C GLU A 51 -9.69 9.13 13.88
N GLU A 52 -9.79 9.92 12.81
CA GLU A 52 -9.46 9.46 11.46
C GLU A 52 -7.96 9.15 11.32
N LEU A 53 -7.08 9.96 11.94
CA LEU A 53 -5.65 9.66 12.01
C LEU A 53 -5.38 8.32 12.68
N ARG A 54 -5.98 8.10 13.87
CA ARG A 54 -5.85 6.84 14.62
C ARG A 54 -6.38 5.65 13.83
N HIS A 55 -7.53 5.79 13.20
CA HIS A 55 -8.12 4.72 12.39
C HIS A 55 -7.22 4.36 11.20
N ALA A 56 -6.72 5.35 10.45
CA ALA A 56 -5.81 5.10 9.33
C ALA A 56 -4.49 4.45 9.79
N CYS A 57 -3.95 4.88 10.93
CA CYS A 57 -2.76 4.27 11.52
C CYS A 57 -3.00 2.82 11.96
N LYS A 58 -4.16 2.52 12.52
CA LYS A 58 -4.54 1.15 12.87
C LYS A 58 -4.62 0.24 11.65
N LEU A 59 -5.21 0.69 10.54
CA LEU A 59 -5.26 -0.06 9.29
C LEU A 59 -3.86 -0.33 8.70
N ALA A 60 -2.92 0.58 8.91
CA ALA A 60 -1.53 0.47 8.49
C ALA A 60 -0.62 -0.18 9.55
N CYS A 61 -1.17 -0.66 10.69
CA CYS A 61 -0.43 -1.17 11.85
C CYS A 61 0.61 -0.17 12.38
N ALA A 62 0.40 1.13 12.19
CA ALA A 62 1.31 2.17 12.63
C ALA A 62 1.11 2.56 14.09
N ASP A 63 -0.07 2.36 14.64
CA ASP A 63 -0.41 2.58 16.03
C ASP A 63 0.51 1.80 16.99
N GLU A 64 0.88 0.57 16.65
CA GLU A 64 1.77 -0.29 17.44
C GLU A 64 3.10 0.37 17.86
N PHE A 65 3.66 1.23 17.02
CA PHE A 65 4.89 1.94 17.35
C PHE A 65 4.66 3.38 17.76
N ILE A 66 3.61 4.04 17.26
CA ILE A 66 3.27 5.42 17.64
C ILE A 66 2.96 5.46 19.14
N ASP A 67 2.22 4.48 19.66
CA ASP A 67 1.86 4.38 21.08
C ASP A 67 3.06 4.13 22.00
N LYS A 68 4.21 3.75 21.44
CA LYS A 68 5.47 3.58 22.19
C LYS A 68 6.34 4.84 22.21
N PHE A 69 6.05 5.81 21.39
CA PHE A 69 6.75 7.09 21.44
C PHE A 69 6.22 7.94 22.59
N GLU A 70 7.12 8.64 23.26
CA GLU A 70 6.78 9.50 24.41
C GLU A 70 5.71 10.54 24.05
N ASP A 71 5.87 11.18 22.88
CA ASP A 71 4.96 12.22 22.38
C ASP A 71 3.87 11.67 21.44
N GLY A 72 3.77 10.33 21.24
CA GLY A 72 2.76 9.71 20.39
C GLY A 72 2.69 10.35 19.00
N TYR A 73 1.52 10.87 18.62
CA TYR A 73 1.29 11.53 17.32
C TYR A 73 2.01 12.87 17.18
N GLU A 74 2.42 13.51 18.28
CA GLU A 74 3.21 14.74 18.29
C GLU A 74 4.72 14.48 18.17
N THR A 75 5.14 13.22 18.11
CA THR A 75 6.54 12.84 17.87
C THR A 75 7.04 13.50 16.58
N TYR A 76 8.14 14.23 16.69
CA TYR A 76 8.74 14.93 15.56
C TYR A 76 9.47 13.97 14.61
N ILE A 77 9.19 14.08 13.35
CA ILE A 77 9.85 13.37 12.25
C ILE A 77 10.87 14.31 11.61
N GLU A 78 12.11 13.86 11.50
CA GLU A 78 13.16 14.59 10.80
C GLU A 78 12.97 14.50 9.27
N GLN A 79 13.65 15.36 8.55
CA GLN A 79 13.58 15.40 7.08
C GLN A 79 13.85 14.03 6.46
N GLY A 80 12.95 13.59 5.61
CA GLY A 80 13.03 12.27 4.98
C GLY A 80 12.74 11.09 5.91
N GLY A 81 12.38 11.33 7.19
CA GLY A 81 12.13 10.29 8.18
C GLY A 81 13.40 9.56 8.61
N SER A 82 14.51 10.29 8.82
CA SER A 82 15.80 9.71 9.20
C SER A 82 15.79 9.08 10.61
N ASN A 83 14.90 9.54 11.47
CA ASN A 83 14.74 9.08 12.85
C ASN A 83 13.69 7.98 13.05
N VAL A 84 13.15 7.41 11.96
CA VAL A 84 12.24 6.26 11.99
C VAL A 84 12.74 5.13 11.09
N SER A 85 12.39 3.89 11.42
CA SER A 85 12.78 2.74 10.60
C SER A 85 12.10 2.75 9.22
N GLY A 86 12.65 2.00 8.26
CA GLY A 86 12.04 1.85 6.94
C GLY A 86 10.59 1.34 7.00
N GLY A 87 10.34 0.32 7.82
CA GLY A 87 9.00 -0.24 8.02
C GLY A 87 8.03 0.74 8.71
N GLN A 88 8.50 1.54 9.67
CA GLN A 88 7.70 2.60 10.28
C GLN A 88 7.33 3.67 9.26
N LYS A 89 8.31 4.10 8.45
CA LYS A 89 8.12 5.06 7.37
C LYS A 89 7.08 4.56 6.35
N GLN A 90 7.18 3.31 5.92
CA GLN A 90 6.22 2.70 4.99
C GLN A 90 4.81 2.71 5.57
N ARG A 91 4.63 2.28 6.83
CA ARG A 91 3.33 2.25 7.50
C ARG A 91 2.72 3.65 7.66
N LEU A 92 3.50 4.67 7.98
CA LEU A 92 3.03 6.06 8.02
C LEU A 92 2.61 6.56 6.63
N CYS A 93 3.33 6.21 5.56
CA CYS A 93 2.95 6.58 4.20
C CYS A 93 1.69 5.85 3.73
N ILE A 94 1.48 4.60 4.15
CA ILE A 94 0.23 3.87 3.91
C ILE A 94 -0.93 4.55 4.64
N ALA A 95 -0.77 4.87 5.94
CA ALA A 95 -1.80 5.57 6.72
C ALA A 95 -2.16 6.92 6.08
N ARG A 96 -1.17 7.69 5.66
CA ARG A 96 -1.37 8.95 4.92
C ARG A 96 -2.18 8.76 3.64
N ALA A 97 -1.90 7.72 2.87
CA ALA A 97 -2.64 7.42 1.64
C ALA A 97 -4.10 7.03 1.91
N LEU A 98 -4.37 6.32 3.01
CA LEU A 98 -5.71 5.92 3.43
C LEU A 98 -6.58 7.10 3.86
N LEU A 99 -6.00 8.13 4.48
CA LEU A 99 -6.72 9.33 4.91
C LEU A 99 -7.39 10.09 3.76
N LYS A 100 -6.90 9.91 2.55
CA LYS A 100 -7.52 10.46 1.35
C LYS A 100 -8.83 9.76 0.98
N LYS A 101 -9.12 8.59 1.59
CA LYS A 101 -10.29 7.73 1.30
C LYS A 101 -10.42 7.43 -0.20
N PRO A 102 -9.36 6.92 -0.83
CA PRO A 102 -9.31 6.74 -2.29
C PRO A 102 -10.27 5.65 -2.76
N LYS A 103 -10.72 5.75 -4.02
CA LYS A 103 -11.40 4.65 -4.72
C LYS A 103 -10.41 3.64 -5.30
N ILE A 104 -9.19 4.09 -5.57
CA ILE A 104 -8.09 3.25 -6.06
C ILE A 104 -6.86 3.52 -5.21
N LEU A 105 -6.32 2.46 -4.59
CA LEU A 105 -5.09 2.48 -3.82
C LEU A 105 -4.02 1.68 -4.55
N ILE A 106 -2.93 2.33 -4.93
CA ILE A 106 -1.78 1.71 -5.58
C ILE A 106 -0.64 1.58 -4.57
N LEU A 107 -0.15 0.38 -4.37
CA LEU A 107 0.93 0.03 -3.45
C LEU A 107 2.10 -0.52 -4.27
N ASP A 108 3.11 0.32 -4.51
CA ASP A 108 4.28 -0.03 -5.31
C ASP A 108 5.43 -0.46 -4.39
N ASP A 109 5.56 -1.76 -4.18
CA ASP A 109 6.53 -2.41 -3.27
C ASP A 109 6.58 -1.74 -1.87
N SER A 110 5.43 -1.25 -1.43
CA SER A 110 5.29 -0.36 -0.29
C SER A 110 5.31 -1.08 1.06
N THR A 111 5.41 -2.41 1.07
CA THR A 111 5.55 -3.23 2.28
C THR A 111 6.86 -4.01 2.32
N SER A 112 7.81 -3.73 1.41
CA SER A 112 9.09 -4.47 1.32
C SER A 112 9.95 -4.39 2.58
N ALA A 113 9.90 -3.26 3.30
CA ALA A 113 10.61 -3.08 4.58
C ALA A 113 9.75 -3.46 5.81
N VAL A 114 8.54 -3.95 5.60
CA VAL A 114 7.64 -4.43 6.66
C VAL A 114 7.79 -5.95 6.77
N ASP A 115 7.79 -6.47 8.01
CA ASP A 115 7.82 -7.91 8.23
C ASP A 115 6.55 -8.61 7.70
N MET A 116 6.66 -9.90 7.41
CA MET A 116 5.59 -10.66 6.77
C MET A 116 4.29 -10.71 7.59
N LYS A 117 4.39 -10.76 8.92
CA LYS A 117 3.23 -10.79 9.80
C LYS A 117 2.48 -9.47 9.73
N THR A 118 3.18 -8.36 9.84
CA THR A 118 2.60 -7.01 9.74
C THR A 118 2.03 -6.75 8.35
N ASP A 119 2.70 -7.17 7.28
CA ASP A 119 2.18 -7.09 5.90
C ASP A 119 0.85 -7.87 5.76
N ALA A 120 0.77 -9.08 6.28
CA ALA A 120 -0.47 -9.86 6.28
C ALA A 120 -1.61 -9.19 7.06
N MET A 121 -1.31 -8.57 8.22
CA MET A 121 -2.28 -7.81 9.01
C MET A 121 -2.81 -6.59 8.25
N ILE A 122 -1.94 -5.83 7.59
CA ILE A 122 -2.34 -4.69 6.75
C ILE A 122 -3.26 -5.15 5.62
N ARG A 123 -2.92 -6.23 4.91
CA ARG A 123 -3.77 -6.78 3.83
C ARG A 123 -5.12 -7.27 4.36
N GLN A 124 -5.15 -7.89 5.53
CA GLN A 124 -6.41 -8.29 6.16
C GLN A 124 -7.26 -7.08 6.54
N ALA A 125 -6.65 -6.03 7.13
CA ALA A 125 -7.34 -4.79 7.43
C ALA A 125 -7.95 -4.15 6.17
N PHE A 126 -7.21 -4.13 5.06
CA PHE A 126 -7.72 -3.61 3.78
C PHE A 126 -8.92 -4.39 3.25
N ARG A 127 -8.96 -5.70 3.43
CA ARG A 127 -10.11 -6.52 3.01
C ARG A 127 -11.35 -6.22 3.83
N ASN A 128 -11.18 -6.06 5.14
CA ASN A 128 -12.30 -5.93 6.06
C ASN A 128 -12.85 -4.50 6.11
N GLU A 129 -11.96 -3.49 6.09
CA GLU A 129 -12.32 -2.11 6.40
C GLU A 129 -12.49 -1.22 5.16
N ILE A 130 -11.84 -1.58 4.04
CA ILE A 130 -11.95 -0.84 2.78
C ILE A 130 -12.26 -1.77 1.59
N PRO A 131 -13.30 -2.63 1.68
CA PRO A 131 -13.61 -3.61 0.64
C PRO A 131 -13.91 -2.96 -0.72
N ASP A 132 -14.55 -1.79 -0.72
CA ASP A 132 -14.97 -1.07 -1.93
C ASP A 132 -13.84 -0.28 -2.63
N THR A 133 -12.64 -0.27 -2.04
CA THR A 133 -11.45 0.33 -2.66
C THR A 133 -10.77 -0.68 -3.57
N THR A 134 -10.56 -0.34 -4.84
CA THR A 134 -9.70 -1.14 -5.74
C THR A 134 -8.25 -1.03 -5.29
N LYS A 135 -7.62 -2.14 -4.99
CA LYS A 135 -6.21 -2.20 -4.56
C LYS A 135 -5.37 -2.79 -5.68
N ILE A 136 -4.35 -2.05 -6.12
CA ILE A 136 -3.34 -2.52 -7.07
C ILE A 136 -2.04 -2.66 -6.27
N ILE A 137 -1.59 -3.89 -6.07
CA ILE A 137 -0.41 -4.21 -5.28
C ILE A 137 0.68 -4.70 -6.24
N ILE A 138 1.78 -3.98 -6.28
CA ILE A 138 2.99 -4.39 -6.98
C ILE A 138 3.95 -4.89 -5.89
N ALA A 139 4.30 -6.15 -5.94
CA ALA A 139 5.14 -6.77 -4.92
C ALA A 139 6.15 -7.72 -5.55
N GLN A 140 7.31 -7.79 -4.94
CA GLN A 140 8.35 -8.77 -5.26
C GLN A 140 8.11 -10.09 -4.52
N ARG A 141 7.41 -10.03 -3.37
CA ARG A 141 7.05 -11.23 -2.59
C ARG A 141 5.71 -11.79 -3.05
N ALA A 142 5.71 -13.02 -3.54
CA ALA A 142 4.50 -13.70 -3.97
C ALA A 142 3.46 -13.84 -2.83
N ALA A 143 3.92 -14.03 -1.58
CA ALA A 143 3.08 -14.07 -0.39
C ALA A 143 2.27 -12.77 -0.17
N SER A 144 2.75 -11.62 -0.63
CA SER A 144 2.05 -10.33 -0.49
C SER A 144 0.87 -10.18 -1.46
N VAL A 145 0.76 -11.02 -2.47
CA VAL A 145 -0.32 -10.97 -3.48
C VAL A 145 -1.17 -12.23 -3.53
N GLN A 146 -0.84 -13.28 -2.78
CA GLN A 146 -1.54 -14.56 -2.82
C GLN A 146 -3.04 -14.48 -2.55
N ASP A 147 -3.47 -13.48 -1.79
CA ASP A 147 -4.87 -13.25 -1.44
C ASP A 147 -5.60 -12.29 -2.40
N ALA A 148 -4.98 -11.86 -3.49
CA ALA A 148 -5.58 -10.96 -4.46
C ALA A 148 -6.62 -11.71 -5.32
N ASP A 149 -7.70 -11.02 -5.70
CA ASP A 149 -8.73 -11.57 -6.58
C ASP A 149 -8.16 -11.94 -7.96
N LYS A 150 -7.11 -11.23 -8.38
CA LYS A 150 -6.42 -11.43 -9.64
C LYS A 150 -4.95 -11.07 -9.51
N ILE A 151 -4.10 -11.99 -9.92
CA ILE A 151 -2.65 -11.82 -9.99
C ILE A 151 -2.25 -11.75 -11.45
N ILE A 152 -1.40 -10.80 -11.79
CA ILE A 152 -0.80 -10.62 -13.12
C ILE A 152 0.69 -10.95 -12.98
N VAL A 153 1.14 -11.98 -13.67
CA VAL A 153 2.55 -12.36 -13.73
C VAL A 153 3.18 -11.67 -14.92
N MET A 154 4.28 -10.95 -14.67
CA MET A 154 4.99 -10.22 -15.70
C MET A 154 6.44 -10.74 -15.81
N ASP A 155 6.88 -10.93 -17.03
CA ASP A 155 8.25 -11.26 -17.35
C ASP A 155 8.72 -10.46 -18.58
N ASP A 156 9.92 -9.91 -18.52
CA ASP A 156 10.52 -9.05 -19.56
C ASP A 156 9.53 -7.98 -20.10
N GLY A 157 8.79 -7.33 -19.18
CA GLY A 157 7.84 -6.26 -19.51
C GLY A 157 6.55 -6.72 -20.22
N LYS A 158 6.29 -8.03 -20.26
CA LYS A 158 5.09 -8.63 -20.85
C LYS A 158 4.28 -9.37 -19.80
N ILE A 159 2.97 -9.39 -19.99
CA ILE A 159 2.09 -10.25 -19.21
C ILE A 159 2.24 -11.68 -19.74
N VAL A 160 2.65 -12.60 -18.88
CA VAL A 160 2.84 -14.01 -19.23
C VAL A 160 1.70 -14.88 -18.70
N ASP A 161 1.17 -14.58 -17.52
CA ASP A 161 0.06 -15.31 -16.92
C ASP A 161 -0.87 -14.38 -16.15
N VAL A 162 -2.14 -14.78 -16.00
CA VAL A 162 -3.15 -14.07 -15.21
C VAL A 162 -4.08 -15.07 -14.55
N GLY A 163 -4.28 -14.98 -13.24
CA GLY A 163 -5.18 -15.88 -12.51
C GLY A 163 -5.26 -15.57 -11.03
N SER A 164 -5.97 -16.39 -10.28
CA SER A 164 -5.88 -16.45 -8.81
C SER A 164 -4.61 -17.19 -8.39
N HIS A 165 -4.27 -17.13 -7.10
CA HIS A 165 -3.14 -17.89 -6.55
C HIS A 165 -3.21 -19.39 -6.94
N ASP A 166 -4.35 -20.03 -6.66
CA ASP A 166 -4.52 -21.46 -6.91
C ASP A 166 -4.39 -21.80 -8.39
N GLN A 167 -5.01 -21.00 -9.27
CA GLN A 167 -4.89 -21.18 -10.73
C GLN A 167 -3.44 -21.05 -11.20
N LEU A 168 -2.71 -20.07 -10.70
CA LEU A 168 -1.31 -19.84 -11.10
C LEU A 168 -0.36 -20.89 -10.52
N MET A 169 -0.63 -21.43 -9.34
CA MET A 169 0.13 -22.55 -8.78
C MET A 169 0.02 -23.81 -9.65
N GLU A 170 -1.12 -24.00 -10.33
CA GLU A 170 -1.32 -25.13 -11.24
C GLU A 170 -0.76 -24.88 -12.65
N SER A 171 -0.98 -23.67 -13.19
CA SER A 171 -0.76 -23.38 -14.62
C SER A 171 0.52 -22.61 -14.92
N SER A 172 1.04 -21.79 -13.99
CA SER A 172 2.20 -20.91 -14.24
C SER A 172 3.47 -21.47 -13.60
N VAL A 173 4.41 -21.87 -14.43
CA VAL A 173 5.73 -22.33 -13.96
C VAL A 173 6.47 -21.19 -13.26
N ILE A 174 6.49 -20.00 -13.85
CA ILE A 174 7.18 -18.82 -13.31
C ILE A 174 6.61 -18.44 -11.94
N TYR A 175 5.28 -18.36 -11.81
CA TYR A 175 4.67 -18.00 -10.53
C TYR A 175 4.99 -19.02 -9.43
N ARG A 176 4.86 -20.30 -9.75
CA ARG A 176 5.14 -21.39 -8.80
C ARG A 176 6.60 -21.41 -8.35
N GLU A 177 7.55 -21.31 -9.28
CA GLU A 177 8.99 -21.26 -8.94
C GLU A 177 9.32 -20.07 -8.03
N VAL A 178 8.79 -18.89 -8.30
CA VAL A 178 8.97 -17.71 -7.44
C VAL A 178 8.37 -17.95 -6.05
N TYR A 179 7.15 -18.46 -5.99
CA TYR A 179 6.45 -18.73 -4.73
C TYR A 179 7.20 -19.78 -3.88
N GLU A 180 7.61 -20.90 -4.49
CA GLU A 180 8.32 -21.98 -3.81
C GLU A 180 9.71 -21.55 -3.35
N SER A 181 10.46 -20.82 -4.19
CA SER A 181 11.80 -20.35 -3.81
C SER A 181 11.75 -19.42 -2.59
N GLN A 182 10.78 -18.53 -2.53
CA GLN A 182 10.61 -17.59 -1.42
C GLN A 182 10.12 -18.25 -0.11
N ASN A 183 9.43 -19.39 -0.20
CA ASN A 183 8.98 -20.15 0.97
C ASN A 183 9.96 -21.20 1.45
N SER A 184 10.95 -21.59 0.62
CA SER A 184 11.97 -22.57 0.98
C SER A 184 13.11 -21.98 1.82
N GLU A 185 13.23 -20.66 1.87
CA GLU A 185 14.26 -19.94 2.64
C GLU A 185 13.82 -19.56 4.07
N GLN A 186 12.64 -20.03 4.53
CA GLN A 186 12.11 -19.86 5.88
C GLN A 186 12.19 -21.17 6.68
#